data_34ea390c5caa36022c81506b08e5cb75
#
_entry.id   34ea390c5caa36022c81506b08e5cb75
#
_cell.length_a   1.000
_cell.length_b   1.000
_cell.length_c   1.000
_cell.angle_alpha   90.00
_cell.angle_beta   90.00
_cell.angle_gamma   90.00
#
_symmetry.space_group_name_H-M   'P 1'
#
loop_
_entity.id
_entity.type
_entity.pdbx_description
1 polymer ?
#
loop_
_entity_poly.entity_id
_entity_poly.type
_entity_poly.pdbx_seq_one_letter_code
_entity_poly.pdbx_strand_id
1 'polypeptide(L)'
;DIYDLERLNRKLEIEKLRPYELYHFYYSYRQVIDIINFIPDEIKLKLNLNEKKLIKVIKLTKYLEKIYDLDKMINLNFINYKEAETSFFNKGIYSEIDELESKINTSKNFMHELVKVLEEMIEDKVYFSKNKSTNLINLKYNERDGHYLLLTTRRFKLLNKKLSKLKKINVGSFSLKTLDLIISELPRSNNTKINCKKIKSISSNLVTYQTELANLLQKKFYEQCNIISEKFEDTYNY
;
A
#
# COMPACT_ATOMS: atom_id res chain seq x y z
N ASP A 1 27.68 1.81 -0.66
CA ASP A 1 27.99 1.23 0.66
C ASP A 1 27.42 -0.20 0.72
N ILE A 2 28.21 -1.11 1.30
CA ILE A 2 27.76 -2.49 1.57
C ILE A 2 27.36 -2.56 3.03
N TYR A 3 26.18 -3.08 3.31
CA TYR A 3 25.71 -3.30 4.68
C TYR A 3 26.38 -4.54 5.30
N ASP A 4 26.33 -4.65 6.61
CA ASP A 4 26.85 -5.79 7.37
C ASP A 4 26.06 -7.07 7.03
N LEU A 5 26.55 -7.83 6.05
CA LEU A 5 25.92 -9.05 5.54
C LEU A 5 25.89 -10.16 6.58
N GLU A 6 26.90 -10.29 7.43
CA GLU A 6 26.95 -11.30 8.50
C GLU A 6 25.80 -11.09 9.49
N ARG A 7 25.62 -9.85 9.94
CA ARG A 7 24.50 -9.49 10.81
C ARG A 7 23.14 -9.72 10.16
N LEU A 8 23.00 -9.40 8.86
CA LEU A 8 21.73 -9.58 8.14
C LEU A 8 21.42 -11.07 7.95
N ASN A 9 22.43 -11.90 7.63
CA ASN A 9 22.27 -13.35 7.53
C ASN A 9 21.83 -13.95 8.86
N ARG A 10 22.51 -13.59 9.96
CA ARG A 10 22.10 -14.05 11.29
C ARG A 10 20.66 -13.67 11.64
N LYS A 11 20.23 -12.46 11.26
CA LYS A 11 18.81 -12.05 11.46
C LYS A 11 17.84 -12.83 10.60
N LEU A 12 18.23 -13.21 9.40
CA LEU A 12 17.45 -14.07 8.51
C LEU A 12 17.22 -15.44 9.16
N GLU A 13 18.28 -16.08 9.64
CA GLU A 13 18.26 -17.41 10.29
C GLU A 13 17.39 -17.43 11.56
N ILE A 14 17.40 -16.36 12.35
CA ILE A 14 16.61 -16.29 13.60
C ILE A 14 15.22 -15.63 13.41
N GLU A 15 14.75 -15.50 12.18
CA GLU A 15 13.44 -14.92 11.85
C GLU A 15 13.21 -13.49 12.40
N LYS A 16 14.28 -12.69 12.51
CA LYS A 16 14.22 -11.31 13.02
C LYS A 16 14.53 -10.25 11.96
N LEU A 17 14.66 -10.68 10.70
CA LEU A 17 14.88 -9.76 9.61
C LEU A 17 13.61 -8.94 9.36
N ARG A 18 13.78 -7.66 9.04
CA ARG A 18 12.70 -6.75 8.69
C ARG A 18 12.67 -6.51 7.18
N PRO A 19 11.55 -6.08 6.59
CA PRO A 19 11.48 -5.86 5.14
C PRO A 19 12.57 -4.92 4.61
N TYR A 20 12.83 -3.77 5.24
CA TYR A 20 13.89 -2.86 4.82
C TYR A 20 15.29 -3.49 4.97
N GLU A 21 15.49 -4.39 5.94
CA GLU A 21 16.78 -5.11 6.11
C GLU A 21 16.95 -6.17 5.02
N LEU A 22 15.87 -6.79 4.51
CA LEU A 22 15.95 -7.67 3.35
C LEU A 22 16.31 -6.89 2.07
N TYR A 23 15.82 -5.64 1.94
CA TYR A 23 16.27 -4.76 0.87
C TYR A 23 17.77 -4.45 0.99
N HIS A 24 18.28 -4.13 2.19
CA HIS A 24 19.71 -3.89 2.43
C HIS A 24 20.57 -5.13 2.12
N PHE A 25 20.06 -6.30 2.46
CA PHE A 25 20.67 -7.60 2.15
C PHE A 25 20.78 -7.80 0.62
N TYR A 26 19.70 -7.63 -0.10
CA TYR A 26 19.67 -7.68 -1.57
C TYR A 26 20.63 -6.68 -2.19
N TYR A 27 20.54 -5.41 -1.78
CA TYR A 27 21.37 -4.33 -2.29
C TYR A 27 22.87 -4.62 -2.10
N SER A 28 23.27 -5.11 -0.93
CA SER A 28 24.65 -5.46 -0.65
C SER A 28 25.16 -6.58 -1.55
N TYR A 29 24.36 -7.62 -1.78
CA TYR A 29 24.76 -8.68 -2.70
C TYR A 29 24.83 -8.19 -4.16
N ARG A 30 23.97 -7.28 -4.58
CA ARG A 30 24.09 -6.64 -5.90
C ARG A 30 25.39 -5.86 -6.03
N GLN A 31 25.76 -5.08 -5.02
CA GLN A 31 27.03 -4.37 -5.02
C GLN A 31 28.23 -5.33 -5.05
N VAL A 32 28.20 -6.43 -4.34
CA VAL A 32 29.25 -7.47 -4.41
C VAL A 32 29.36 -8.05 -5.83
N ILE A 33 28.24 -8.37 -6.49
CA ILE A 33 28.24 -8.86 -7.88
C ILE A 33 28.88 -7.81 -8.79
N ASP A 34 28.49 -6.55 -8.66
CA ASP A 34 28.99 -5.46 -9.51
C ASP A 34 30.51 -5.26 -9.31
N ILE A 35 30.99 -5.31 -8.07
CA ILE A 35 32.43 -5.24 -7.76
C ILE A 35 33.19 -6.41 -8.39
N ILE A 36 32.70 -7.65 -8.23
CA ILE A 36 33.35 -8.84 -8.81
C ILE A 36 33.39 -8.77 -10.34
N ASN A 37 32.32 -8.28 -10.95
CA ASN A 37 32.27 -8.12 -12.42
C ASN A 37 33.26 -7.05 -12.91
N PHE A 38 33.56 -6.05 -12.11
CA PHE A 38 34.52 -4.99 -12.43
C PHE A 38 35.99 -5.43 -12.27
N ILE A 39 36.27 -6.47 -11.49
CA ILE A 39 37.63 -6.99 -11.25
C ILE A 39 38.14 -7.74 -12.49
N PRO A 40 39.34 -7.44 -13.00
CA PRO A 40 39.97 -8.19 -14.08
C PRO A 40 40.16 -9.69 -13.74
N ASP A 41 40.07 -10.56 -14.74
CA ASP A 41 40.11 -12.02 -14.53
C ASP A 41 41.42 -12.51 -13.92
N GLU A 42 42.55 -11.85 -14.25
CA GLU A 42 43.85 -12.15 -13.64
C GLU A 42 43.84 -11.93 -12.11
N ILE A 43 43.13 -10.89 -11.65
CA ILE A 43 43.00 -10.58 -10.21
C ILE A 43 42.01 -11.54 -9.56
N LYS A 44 40.91 -11.91 -10.25
CA LYS A 44 39.96 -12.93 -9.75
C LYS A 44 40.63 -14.26 -9.47
N LEU A 45 41.55 -14.68 -10.36
CA LEU A 45 42.37 -15.89 -10.18
C LEU A 45 43.28 -15.79 -8.97
N LYS A 46 43.97 -14.66 -8.79
CA LYS A 46 44.85 -14.42 -7.64
C LYS A 46 44.09 -14.40 -6.31
N LEU A 47 42.88 -13.86 -6.30
CA LEU A 47 41.99 -13.83 -5.14
C LEU A 47 41.25 -15.16 -4.89
N ASN A 48 41.43 -16.15 -5.77
CA ASN A 48 40.74 -17.45 -5.70
C ASN A 48 39.23 -17.31 -5.53
N LEU A 49 38.62 -16.35 -6.26
CA LEU A 49 37.20 -16.11 -6.19
C LEU A 49 36.39 -17.32 -6.68
N ASN A 50 35.53 -17.83 -5.81
CA ASN A 50 34.75 -19.01 -6.10
C ASN A 50 33.56 -18.70 -7.03
N GLU A 51 33.68 -19.02 -8.33
CA GLU A 51 32.63 -18.81 -9.31
C GLU A 51 31.31 -19.50 -8.95
N LYS A 52 31.36 -20.67 -8.31
CA LYS A 52 30.15 -21.38 -7.87
C LYS A 52 29.39 -20.58 -6.80
N LYS A 53 30.13 -19.91 -5.88
CA LYS A 53 29.49 -19.02 -4.88
C LYS A 53 28.90 -17.78 -5.56
N LEU A 54 29.59 -17.17 -6.52
CA LEU A 54 29.06 -16.05 -7.28
C LEU A 54 27.76 -16.40 -8.02
N ILE A 55 27.70 -17.57 -8.64
CA ILE A 55 26.47 -18.06 -9.31
C ILE A 55 25.33 -18.22 -8.30
N LYS A 56 25.61 -18.70 -7.06
CA LYS A 56 24.58 -18.80 -6.02
C LYS A 56 24.07 -17.43 -5.59
N VAL A 57 24.96 -16.45 -5.38
CA VAL A 57 24.60 -15.06 -5.06
C VAL A 57 23.72 -14.45 -6.15
N ILE A 58 24.06 -14.65 -7.43
CA ILE A 58 23.26 -14.21 -8.57
C ILE A 58 21.86 -14.87 -8.57
N LYS A 59 21.79 -16.16 -8.26
CA LYS A 59 20.51 -16.87 -8.14
C LYS A 59 19.66 -16.32 -7.00
N LEU A 60 20.28 -16.00 -5.87
CA LEU A 60 19.62 -15.40 -4.72
C LEU A 60 19.03 -14.02 -5.07
N THR A 61 19.82 -13.12 -5.67
CA THR A 61 19.34 -11.80 -6.04
C THR A 61 18.18 -11.86 -7.05
N LYS A 62 18.29 -12.72 -8.08
CA LYS A 62 17.19 -12.97 -9.04
C LYS A 62 15.95 -13.55 -8.39
N TYR A 63 16.12 -14.42 -7.39
CA TYR A 63 15.00 -14.95 -6.63
C TYR A 63 14.26 -13.85 -5.87
N LEU A 64 15.00 -12.97 -5.19
CA LEU A 64 14.42 -11.83 -4.47
C LEU A 64 13.69 -10.87 -5.41
N GLU A 65 14.30 -10.50 -6.55
CA GLU A 65 13.68 -9.68 -7.60
C GLU A 65 12.37 -10.28 -8.16
N LYS A 66 12.31 -11.60 -8.24
CA LYS A 66 11.10 -12.31 -8.69
C LYS A 66 9.97 -12.23 -7.68
N ILE A 67 10.28 -12.34 -6.40
CA ILE A 67 9.28 -12.44 -5.32
C ILE A 67 8.80 -11.06 -4.86
N TYR A 68 9.71 -10.08 -4.79
CA TYR A 68 9.47 -8.81 -4.13
C TYR A 68 9.56 -7.61 -5.07
N ASP A 69 8.68 -6.64 -4.85
CA ASP A 69 8.83 -5.26 -5.25
C ASP A 69 9.75 -4.57 -4.22
N LEU A 70 11.05 -4.66 -4.48
CA LEU A 70 12.09 -4.27 -3.52
C LEU A 70 12.05 -2.77 -3.19
N ASP A 71 11.61 -1.92 -4.13
CA ASP A 71 11.51 -0.48 -3.92
C ASP A 71 10.48 -0.14 -2.82
N LYS A 72 9.41 -0.91 -2.72
CA LYS A 72 8.42 -0.74 -1.66
C LYS A 72 8.92 -1.15 -0.28
N MET A 73 10.03 -1.89 -0.22
CA MET A 73 10.59 -2.40 1.04
C MET A 73 11.59 -1.44 1.71
N ILE A 74 12.12 -0.44 1.00
CA ILE A 74 13.23 0.42 1.44
C ILE A 74 13.06 0.98 2.86
N ASN A 75 11.86 1.41 3.23
CA ASN A 75 11.55 1.99 4.53
C ASN A 75 10.50 1.20 5.32
N LEU A 76 10.17 -0.01 4.87
CA LEU A 76 9.09 -0.79 5.46
C LEU A 76 9.54 -1.51 6.74
N ASN A 77 8.76 -1.31 7.82
CA ASN A 77 8.97 -1.96 9.11
C ASN A 77 7.63 -2.40 9.72
N PHE A 78 7.53 -3.65 10.18
CA PHE A 78 6.31 -4.22 10.76
C PHE A 78 5.99 -3.75 12.19
N ILE A 79 6.88 -3.06 12.89
CA ILE A 79 6.66 -2.69 14.32
C ILE A 79 5.33 -1.94 14.53
N ASN A 80 4.96 -1.06 13.59
CA ASN A 80 3.70 -0.30 13.64
C ASN A 80 2.80 -0.55 12.43
N TYR A 81 2.98 -1.67 11.75
CA TYR A 81 2.31 -2.00 10.51
C TYR A 81 0.98 -2.71 10.80
N LYS A 82 -0.05 -1.92 11.12
CA LYS A 82 -1.39 -2.43 11.45
C LYS A 82 -2.31 -2.52 10.25
N GLU A 83 -2.09 -1.68 9.25
CA GLU A 83 -2.93 -1.56 8.06
C GLU A 83 -2.04 -1.48 6.83
N ALA A 84 -2.38 -2.24 5.80
CA ALA A 84 -1.68 -2.22 4.52
C ALA A 84 -2.62 -1.77 3.40
N GLU A 85 -2.11 -0.96 2.50
CA GLU A 85 -2.84 -0.53 1.30
C GLU A 85 -2.39 -1.27 0.05
N THR A 86 -1.11 -1.61 0.01
CA THR A 86 -0.47 -2.28 -1.12
C THR A 86 0.53 -3.32 -0.62
N SER A 87 0.76 -4.34 -1.44
CA SER A 87 1.76 -5.38 -1.19
C SER A 87 3.15 -4.94 -1.67
N PHE A 88 4.17 -5.47 -1.00
CA PHE A 88 5.56 -5.51 -1.46
C PHE A 88 5.93 -6.84 -2.13
N PHE A 89 5.01 -7.79 -2.23
CA PHE A 89 5.18 -8.95 -3.10
C PHE A 89 4.77 -8.60 -4.53
N ASN A 90 5.47 -9.16 -5.51
CA ASN A 90 5.09 -9.02 -6.91
C ASN A 90 3.75 -9.70 -7.17
N LYS A 91 2.96 -9.14 -8.10
CA LYS A 91 1.66 -9.72 -8.47
C LYS A 91 1.82 -11.13 -9.01
N GLY A 92 0.86 -11.99 -8.66
CA GLY A 92 0.83 -13.38 -9.07
C GLY A 92 1.66 -14.32 -8.19
N ILE A 93 2.37 -13.82 -7.17
CA ILE A 93 3.10 -14.66 -6.21
C ILE A 93 2.14 -15.27 -5.18
N TYR A 94 1.20 -14.47 -4.68
CA TYR A 94 0.19 -14.89 -3.72
C TYR A 94 -1.19 -14.38 -4.13
N SER A 95 -2.05 -15.28 -4.66
CA SER A 95 -3.40 -14.93 -5.11
C SER A 95 -4.26 -14.30 -4.01
N GLU A 96 -4.13 -14.77 -2.78
CA GLU A 96 -4.84 -14.23 -1.60
C GLU A 96 -4.46 -12.79 -1.27
N ILE A 97 -3.20 -12.39 -1.50
CA ILE A 97 -2.73 -11.02 -1.37
C ILE A 97 -3.31 -10.15 -2.49
N ASP A 98 -3.24 -10.63 -3.73
CA ASP A 98 -3.76 -9.92 -4.90
C ASP A 98 -5.28 -9.69 -4.79
N GLU A 99 -6.02 -10.67 -4.24
CA GLU A 99 -7.45 -10.52 -3.98
C GLU A 99 -7.76 -9.44 -2.92
N LEU A 100 -7.00 -9.40 -1.83
CA LEU A 100 -7.17 -8.38 -0.79
C LEU A 100 -6.86 -6.99 -1.34
N GLU A 101 -5.76 -6.83 -2.10
CA GLU A 101 -5.46 -5.56 -2.78
C GLU A 101 -6.58 -5.13 -3.73
N SER A 102 -7.16 -6.06 -4.49
CA SER A 102 -8.28 -5.78 -5.38
C SER A 102 -9.50 -5.29 -4.61
N LYS A 103 -9.84 -5.91 -3.47
CA LYS A 103 -10.95 -5.49 -2.59
C LYS A 103 -10.71 -4.10 -1.98
N ILE A 104 -9.47 -3.82 -1.54
CA ILE A 104 -9.05 -2.51 -1.04
C ILE A 104 -9.22 -1.44 -2.12
N ASN A 105 -8.68 -1.69 -3.32
CA ASN A 105 -8.75 -0.76 -4.45
C ASN A 105 -10.20 -0.51 -4.90
N THR A 106 -11.03 -1.55 -4.96
CA THR A 106 -12.46 -1.41 -5.29
C THR A 106 -13.18 -0.54 -4.26
N SER A 107 -12.89 -0.72 -2.96
CA SER A 107 -13.47 0.08 -1.89
C SER A 107 -13.05 1.55 -1.96
N LYS A 108 -11.77 1.81 -2.22
CA LYS A 108 -11.22 3.17 -2.41
C LYS A 108 -11.79 3.85 -3.64
N ASN A 109 -11.83 3.14 -4.77
CA ASN A 109 -12.38 3.66 -6.01
C ASN A 109 -13.84 4.07 -5.86
N PHE A 110 -14.66 3.25 -5.20
CA PHE A 110 -16.04 3.62 -4.90
C PHE A 110 -16.13 4.94 -4.12
N MET A 111 -15.30 5.12 -3.08
CA MET A 111 -15.29 6.36 -2.28
C MET A 111 -14.88 7.57 -3.13
N HIS A 112 -13.87 7.43 -3.98
CA HIS A 112 -13.41 8.51 -4.87
C HIS A 112 -14.44 8.85 -5.95
N GLU A 113 -15.05 7.84 -6.58
CA GLU A 113 -16.11 8.05 -7.56
C GLU A 113 -17.34 8.73 -6.94
N LEU A 114 -17.72 8.35 -5.71
CA LEU A 114 -18.79 9.01 -4.98
C LEU A 114 -18.49 10.49 -4.75
N VAL A 115 -17.28 10.82 -4.30
CA VAL A 115 -16.85 12.22 -4.15
C VAL A 115 -16.99 12.95 -5.47
N LYS A 116 -16.46 12.40 -6.56
CA LYS A 116 -16.48 13.00 -7.90
C LYS A 116 -17.91 13.27 -8.39
N VAL A 117 -18.77 12.27 -8.30
CA VAL A 117 -20.19 12.40 -8.72
C VAL A 117 -20.91 13.49 -7.92
N LEU A 118 -20.66 13.58 -6.62
CA LEU A 118 -21.27 14.62 -5.79
C LEU A 118 -20.68 16.01 -6.05
N GLU A 119 -19.38 16.12 -6.34
CA GLU A 119 -18.72 17.37 -6.72
C GLU A 119 -19.26 17.95 -8.02
N GLU A 120 -19.51 17.10 -9.04
CA GLU A 120 -20.10 17.49 -10.31
C GLU A 120 -21.53 18.07 -10.16
N MET A 121 -22.20 17.73 -9.05
CA MET A 121 -23.52 18.31 -8.73
C MET A 121 -23.43 19.70 -8.07
N ILE A 122 -22.24 20.13 -7.63
CA ILE A 122 -22.04 21.43 -6.94
C ILE A 122 -21.69 22.53 -7.95
N GLU A 123 -22.64 23.40 -8.27
CA GLU A 123 -22.39 24.59 -9.10
C GLU A 123 -21.91 25.77 -8.25
N ASP A 124 -20.65 25.75 -7.83
CA ASP A 124 -20.06 26.86 -7.05
C ASP A 124 -19.34 27.86 -7.98
N LYS A 125 -20.06 28.84 -8.50
CA LYS A 125 -19.51 29.89 -9.41
C LYS A 125 -18.32 30.66 -8.79
N VAL A 126 -18.28 30.81 -7.48
CA VAL A 126 -17.21 31.52 -6.77
C VAL A 126 -15.94 30.67 -6.70
N TYR A 127 -16.08 29.37 -6.64
CA TYR A 127 -14.95 28.44 -6.65
C TYR A 127 -14.25 28.42 -8.02
N PHE A 128 -15.03 28.37 -9.09
CA PHE A 128 -14.48 28.33 -10.46
C PHE A 128 -13.75 29.63 -10.85
N SER A 129 -14.03 30.74 -10.16
CA SER A 129 -13.38 32.03 -10.42
C SER A 129 -12.06 32.25 -9.68
N LYS A 130 -11.81 31.51 -8.59
CA LYS A 130 -10.69 31.83 -7.67
C LYS A 130 -9.56 30.81 -7.58
N ASN A 131 -9.80 29.52 -7.71
CA ASN A 131 -8.72 28.50 -7.69
C ASN A 131 -9.19 27.09 -8.02
N LYS A 132 -8.47 26.41 -8.90
CA LYS A 132 -8.74 25.02 -9.33
C LYS A 132 -8.14 23.93 -8.42
N SER A 133 -7.54 24.27 -7.28
CA SER A 133 -6.67 23.33 -6.54
C SER A 133 -7.25 22.71 -5.27
N THR A 134 -8.46 23.09 -4.84
CA THR A 134 -9.05 22.53 -3.61
C THR A 134 -10.30 21.71 -3.90
N ASN A 135 -10.38 20.48 -3.37
CA ASN A 135 -11.57 19.64 -3.50
C ASN A 135 -12.79 20.33 -2.90
N LEU A 136 -13.93 20.20 -3.59
CA LEU A 136 -15.21 20.73 -3.10
C LEU A 136 -15.75 19.91 -1.92
N ILE A 137 -15.48 18.60 -1.95
CA ILE A 137 -15.84 17.62 -0.93
C ILE A 137 -14.56 16.89 -0.49
N ASN A 138 -14.34 16.80 0.80
CA ASN A 138 -13.22 16.08 1.37
C ASN A 138 -13.69 14.74 1.93
N LEU A 139 -13.08 13.64 1.48
CA LEU A 139 -13.20 12.35 2.12
C LEU A 139 -12.34 12.36 3.38
N LYS A 140 -12.95 12.13 4.54
CA LYS A 140 -12.30 12.10 5.86
C LYS A 140 -12.55 10.76 6.53
N TYR A 141 -11.67 10.37 7.43
CA TYR A 141 -11.77 9.18 8.25
C TYR A 141 -11.57 9.54 9.72
N ASN A 142 -12.33 8.91 10.60
CA ASN A 142 -12.05 8.82 12.02
C ASN A 142 -12.51 7.45 12.55
N GLU A 143 -11.95 7.01 13.68
CA GLU A 143 -12.22 5.68 14.25
C GLU A 143 -13.69 5.48 14.62
N ARG A 144 -14.38 6.53 15.09
CA ARG A 144 -15.77 6.46 15.55
C ARG A 144 -16.77 6.29 14.41
N ASP A 145 -16.59 7.03 13.32
CA ASP A 145 -17.59 7.17 12.26
C ASP A 145 -17.18 6.46 10.96
N GLY A 146 -15.93 5.99 10.90
CA GLY A 146 -15.32 5.50 9.68
C GLY A 146 -15.08 6.63 8.66
N HIS A 147 -15.14 6.30 7.38
CA HIS A 147 -15.08 7.29 6.31
C HIS A 147 -16.39 8.09 6.23
N TYR A 148 -16.26 9.38 5.92
CA TYR A 148 -17.38 10.29 5.70
C TYR A 148 -16.97 11.44 4.77
N LEU A 149 -17.95 12.08 4.19
CA LEU A 149 -17.75 13.24 3.32
C LEU A 149 -17.92 14.53 4.13
N LEU A 150 -17.00 15.46 3.96
CA LEU A 150 -16.99 16.76 4.62
C LEU A 150 -16.96 17.87 3.58
N LEU A 151 -17.90 18.80 3.67
CA LEU A 151 -17.99 19.97 2.82
C LEU A 151 -18.53 21.16 3.61
N THR A 152 -18.34 22.39 3.09
CA THR A 152 -18.88 23.58 3.75
C THR A 152 -20.42 23.56 3.68
N THR A 153 -21.08 24.11 4.71
CA THR A 153 -22.56 24.23 4.76
C THR A 153 -23.11 24.98 3.55
N ARG A 154 -22.38 25.97 3.02
CA ARG A 154 -22.75 26.66 1.78
C ARG A 154 -22.77 25.69 0.57
N ARG A 155 -21.72 24.88 0.40
CA ARG A 155 -21.64 23.91 -0.69
C ARG A 155 -22.69 22.82 -0.52
N PHE A 156 -22.95 22.40 0.73
CA PHE A 156 -24.02 21.46 1.01
C PHE A 156 -25.40 22.00 0.59
N LYS A 157 -25.72 23.27 0.84
CA LYS A 157 -26.98 23.87 0.37
C LYS A 157 -27.12 23.85 -1.16
N LEU A 158 -26.02 24.04 -1.91
CA LEU A 158 -26.00 23.93 -3.37
C LEU A 158 -26.25 22.46 -3.83
N LEU A 159 -25.53 21.52 -3.21
CA LEU A 159 -25.69 20.10 -3.47
C LEU A 159 -27.11 19.62 -3.16
N ASN A 160 -27.66 20.00 -2.02
CA ASN A 160 -28.97 19.57 -1.55
C ASN A 160 -30.13 19.99 -2.50
N LYS A 161 -30.00 21.17 -3.16
CA LYS A 161 -30.95 21.61 -4.19
C LYS A 161 -31.05 20.64 -5.37
N LYS A 162 -29.96 19.93 -5.69
CA LYS A 162 -29.97 18.90 -6.74
C LYS A 162 -30.36 17.53 -6.17
N LEU A 163 -29.86 17.16 -4.99
CA LEU A 163 -30.19 15.90 -4.34
C LEU A 163 -31.69 15.74 -4.08
N SER A 164 -32.37 16.83 -3.69
CA SER A 164 -33.83 16.82 -3.43
C SER A 164 -34.68 16.50 -4.68
N LYS A 165 -34.12 16.71 -5.88
CA LYS A 165 -34.77 16.39 -7.16
C LYS A 165 -34.48 14.96 -7.65
N LEU A 166 -33.52 14.27 -7.02
CA LEU A 166 -33.08 12.94 -7.41
C LEU A 166 -33.55 11.91 -6.39
N LYS A 167 -34.05 10.78 -6.87
CA LYS A 167 -34.39 9.62 -6.01
C LYS A 167 -33.14 8.75 -5.74
N LYS A 168 -32.20 8.72 -6.67
CA LYS A 168 -31.00 7.87 -6.63
C LYS A 168 -29.79 8.61 -7.22
N ILE A 169 -28.60 8.25 -6.73
CA ILE A 169 -27.30 8.66 -7.24
C ILE A 169 -26.61 7.40 -7.75
N ASN A 170 -26.17 7.40 -8.99
CA ASN A 170 -25.39 6.30 -9.56
C ASN A 170 -23.89 6.59 -9.38
N VAL A 171 -23.17 5.62 -8.83
CA VAL A 171 -21.73 5.68 -8.57
C VAL A 171 -21.11 4.40 -9.14
N GLY A 172 -20.53 4.50 -10.33
CA GLY A 172 -20.08 3.33 -11.07
C GLY A 172 -21.23 2.32 -11.26
N SER A 173 -21.02 1.08 -10.82
CA SER A 173 -22.03 0.02 -10.85
C SER A 173 -23.05 0.07 -9.69
N PHE A 174 -22.89 1.01 -8.74
CA PHE A 174 -23.74 1.10 -7.55
C PHE A 174 -24.78 2.23 -7.68
N SER A 175 -25.94 2.02 -7.04
CA SER A 175 -26.98 3.04 -6.93
C SER A 175 -27.28 3.30 -5.45
N LEU A 176 -27.14 4.58 -5.03
CA LEU A 176 -27.46 5.04 -3.69
C LEU A 176 -28.79 5.79 -3.70
N LYS A 177 -29.69 5.49 -2.77
CA LYS A 177 -30.90 6.29 -2.57
C LYS A 177 -30.52 7.60 -1.86
N THR A 178 -31.02 8.72 -2.35
CA THR A 178 -30.75 10.03 -1.73
C THR A 178 -31.31 10.12 -0.30
N LEU A 179 -32.40 9.40 -0.02
CA LEU A 179 -33.00 9.30 1.32
C LEU A 179 -32.13 8.56 2.34
N ASP A 180 -31.18 7.73 1.89
CA ASP A 180 -30.28 6.99 2.78
C ASP A 180 -29.09 7.87 3.26
N LEU A 181 -28.95 9.09 2.73
CA LEU A 181 -27.90 10.02 3.15
C LEU A 181 -28.22 10.59 4.52
N ILE A 182 -27.27 10.39 5.44
CA ILE A 182 -27.33 10.95 6.80
C ILE A 182 -26.52 12.25 6.79
N ILE A 183 -27.20 13.35 7.05
CA ILE A 183 -26.62 14.69 7.03
C ILE A 183 -26.51 15.18 8.48
N SER A 184 -25.33 15.67 8.84
CA SER A 184 -25.07 16.22 10.17
C SER A 184 -24.29 17.53 10.03
N GLU A 185 -24.87 18.61 10.52
CA GLU A 185 -24.15 19.88 10.68
C GLU A 185 -23.21 19.77 11.87
N LEU A 186 -21.96 20.19 11.72
CA LEU A 186 -20.98 20.13 12.78
C LEU A 186 -21.12 21.37 13.68
N PRO A 187 -21.35 21.18 15.00
CA PRO A 187 -21.45 22.29 15.93
C PRO A 187 -20.18 23.17 15.89
N ARG A 188 -20.34 24.47 15.93
CA ARG A 188 -19.24 25.45 15.93
C ARG A 188 -18.35 25.43 14.67
N SER A 189 -18.83 24.85 13.58
CA SER A 189 -18.11 24.74 12.32
C SER A 189 -19.06 25.07 11.15
N ASN A 190 -18.55 25.74 10.14
CA ASN A 190 -19.29 25.98 8.89
C ASN A 190 -19.24 24.77 7.94
N ASN A 191 -19.14 23.56 8.49
CA ASN A 191 -19.04 22.31 7.73
C ASN A 191 -20.24 21.41 7.99
N THR A 192 -20.60 20.66 6.96
CA THR A 192 -21.63 19.61 6.97
C THR A 192 -20.98 18.28 6.67
N LYS A 193 -21.33 17.28 7.44
CA LYS A 193 -20.92 15.89 7.28
C LYS A 193 -22.03 15.12 6.56
N ILE A 194 -21.65 14.36 5.53
CA ILE A 194 -22.54 13.43 4.84
C ILE A 194 -22.00 12.01 5.04
N ASN A 195 -22.90 11.11 5.41
CA ASN A 195 -22.61 9.68 5.54
C ASN A 195 -23.80 8.87 5.04
N CYS A 196 -23.68 7.57 4.88
CA CYS A 196 -24.76 6.63 4.65
C CYS A 196 -24.37 5.21 5.08
N LYS A 197 -25.34 4.32 5.21
CA LYS A 197 -25.07 2.91 5.56
C LYS A 197 -24.06 2.25 4.61
N LYS A 198 -24.11 2.56 3.33
CA LYS A 198 -23.18 2.01 2.32
C LYS A 198 -21.74 2.50 2.54
N ILE A 199 -21.55 3.81 2.78
CA ILE A 199 -20.22 4.37 3.08
C ILE A 199 -19.66 3.72 4.35
N LYS A 200 -20.47 3.59 5.41
CA LYS A 200 -20.05 2.94 6.66
C LYS A 200 -19.65 1.49 6.46
N SER A 201 -20.45 0.71 5.73
CA SER A 201 -20.16 -0.69 5.41
C SER A 201 -18.85 -0.83 4.61
N ILE A 202 -18.67 -0.03 3.56
CA ILE A 202 -17.43 -0.05 2.75
C ILE A 202 -16.24 0.39 3.58
N SER A 203 -16.40 1.40 4.44
CA SER A 203 -15.34 1.85 5.36
C SER A 203 -14.92 0.76 6.33
N SER A 204 -15.87 0.06 6.95
CA SER A 204 -15.58 -1.07 7.85
C SER A 204 -14.84 -2.19 7.12
N ASN A 205 -15.33 -2.58 5.94
CA ASN A 205 -14.70 -3.61 5.12
C ASN A 205 -13.27 -3.19 4.70
N LEU A 206 -13.06 -1.93 4.35
CA LEU A 206 -11.75 -1.42 3.96
C LEU A 206 -10.74 -1.59 5.08
N VAL A 207 -11.08 -1.18 6.31
CA VAL A 207 -10.21 -1.35 7.49
C VAL A 207 -9.94 -2.83 7.76
N THR A 208 -10.96 -3.69 7.65
CA THR A 208 -10.79 -5.14 7.79
C THR A 208 -9.80 -5.69 6.76
N TYR A 209 -9.98 -5.37 5.48
CA TYR A 209 -9.09 -5.85 4.41
C TYR A 209 -7.66 -5.33 4.57
N GLN A 210 -7.48 -4.07 5.01
CA GLN A 210 -6.16 -3.50 5.27
C GLN A 210 -5.44 -4.23 6.42
N THR A 211 -6.18 -4.55 7.49
CA THR A 211 -5.64 -5.32 8.63
C THR A 211 -5.31 -6.77 8.24
N GLU A 212 -6.20 -7.43 7.49
CA GLU A 212 -5.97 -8.78 6.97
C GLU A 212 -4.75 -8.80 6.04
N LEU A 213 -4.63 -7.82 5.14
CA LEU A 213 -3.49 -7.69 4.24
C LEU A 213 -2.19 -7.50 5.04
N ALA A 214 -2.16 -6.62 6.05
CA ALA A 214 -0.98 -6.39 6.87
C ALA A 214 -0.50 -7.66 7.58
N ASN A 215 -1.43 -8.42 8.17
CA ASN A 215 -1.14 -9.68 8.85
C ASN A 215 -0.63 -10.76 7.87
N LEU A 216 -1.27 -10.85 6.69
CA LEU A 216 -0.88 -11.81 5.66
C LEU A 216 0.49 -11.49 5.07
N LEU A 217 0.78 -10.22 4.81
CA LEU A 217 2.09 -9.76 4.34
C LEU A 217 3.19 -10.12 5.33
N GLN A 218 2.97 -9.88 6.63
CA GLN A 218 3.93 -10.23 7.66
C GLN A 218 4.16 -11.74 7.74
N LYS A 219 3.10 -12.54 7.73
CA LYS A 219 3.18 -14.02 7.75
C LYS A 219 3.97 -14.52 6.54
N LYS A 220 3.59 -14.11 5.32
CA LYS A 220 4.24 -14.54 4.08
C LYS A 220 5.69 -14.07 3.97
N PHE A 221 6.01 -12.92 4.54
CA PHE A 221 7.39 -12.45 4.60
C PHE A 221 8.28 -13.39 5.40
N TYR A 222 7.87 -13.80 6.61
CA TYR A 222 8.65 -14.73 7.41
C TYR A 222 8.69 -16.15 6.83
N GLU A 223 7.59 -16.64 6.22
CA GLU A 223 7.62 -17.90 5.45
C GLU A 223 8.68 -17.84 4.33
N GLN A 224 8.79 -16.72 3.63
CA GLN A 224 9.83 -16.53 2.60
C GLN A 224 11.24 -16.40 3.18
N CYS A 225 11.41 -15.76 4.32
CA CYS A 225 12.70 -15.70 5.01
C CYS A 225 13.23 -17.12 5.30
N ASN A 226 12.37 -18.03 5.75
CA ASN A 226 12.74 -19.42 6.01
C ASN A 226 13.15 -20.15 4.73
N ILE A 227 12.37 -19.99 3.64
CA ILE A 227 12.70 -20.56 2.33
C ILE A 227 14.05 -20.03 1.83
N ILE A 228 14.32 -18.74 2.02
CA ILE A 228 15.59 -18.12 1.62
C ILE A 228 16.74 -18.68 2.47
N SER A 229 16.56 -18.78 3.79
CA SER A 229 17.55 -19.34 4.69
C SER A 229 17.93 -20.77 4.30
N GLU A 230 16.95 -21.67 4.13
CA GLU A 230 17.18 -23.05 3.77
C GLU A 230 17.80 -23.21 2.36
N LYS A 231 17.23 -22.52 1.37
CA LYS A 231 17.62 -22.69 -0.04
C LYS A 231 18.99 -22.10 -0.37
N PHE A 232 19.42 -21.08 0.36
CA PHE A 232 20.64 -20.34 0.09
C PHE A 232 21.64 -20.39 1.26
N GLU A 233 21.51 -21.31 2.20
CA GLU A 233 22.38 -21.51 3.35
C GLU A 233 23.86 -21.52 2.97
N ASP A 234 24.24 -22.30 1.96
CA ASP A 234 25.63 -22.37 1.44
C ASP A 234 26.15 -21.03 0.85
N THR A 235 25.31 -20.01 0.70
CA THR A 235 25.73 -18.74 0.12
C THR A 235 26.46 -17.87 1.13
N TYR A 236 26.17 -18.03 2.42
CA TYR A 236 26.72 -17.24 3.50
C TYR A 236 27.54 -18.03 4.53
N ASN A 237 27.60 -19.36 4.46
CA ASN A 237 28.53 -20.14 5.24
C ASN A 237 29.93 -20.05 4.61
N TYR A 238 30.85 -19.36 5.30
CA TYR A 238 32.24 -19.14 4.90
C TYR A 238 33.13 -20.30 5.35
#